data_71a9397f591e524b3d091aa94862aee2
#
_entry.id   71a9397f591e524b3d091aa94862aee2
#
_cell.length_a   1.000
_cell.length_b   1.000
_cell.length_c   1.000
_cell.angle_alpha   90.00
_cell.angle_beta   90.00
_cell.angle_gamma   90.00
#
_symmetry.space_group_name_H-M   'P 1'
#
loop_
_entity.id
_entity.type
_entity.pdbx_description
1 polymer ?
#
loop_
_entity_poly.entity_id
_entity_poly.type
_entity_poly.pdbx_seq_one_letter_code
_entity_poly.pdbx_strand_id
1 'polypeptide(L)'
;MKLFKSLLVAPASLGLLAPMAATANEVTINDFNPAEELAVTNSRVDGLEARLNNFEAGGFSETTTASFSANFYLGSTDTDGNALSTGESDDAISAGYDFGIGLSTSFTGEDSLNITLDAGNAGATGYAEFDGDNTTDSLNVDGVSYSFPLGGATVMVGDNTDGSALFSTACVYGGPSNTLDDCGNVNAGITAGGAMLGASYDFDNGFTAAVGMAGTESDGIFSEESTDAWGINGAYTGDNYGVSVTYGVVEATSGTPATLTGEEDTFTALNAYYTPEGLPSISVGYEMGDIGGADASVDEQESFFVGLTWDEIGPGSIGVALGHSNTIEGSDEEYMYELYYDYPVNDGVTITPLVFVKEVHTSVHDAVGQDDTTGVMVKTSFSF
;
A
#
# COMPACT_ATOMS: atom_id res chain seq x y z
N MET A 1 -2.90 -32.33 34.34
CA MET A 1 -2.03 -33.40 33.75
C MET A 1 -2.74 -34.69 33.32
N LYS A 2 -4.07 -34.83 33.50
CA LYS A 2 -4.81 -36.02 33.04
C LYS A 2 -5.46 -35.85 31.64
N LEU A 3 -5.65 -34.61 31.18
CA LEU A 3 -6.24 -34.33 29.84
C LEU A 3 -5.23 -34.54 28.69
N PHE A 4 -3.95 -34.30 28.92
CA PHE A 4 -2.91 -34.48 27.90
C PHE A 4 -2.60 -35.95 27.55
N LYS A 5 -2.90 -36.86 28.45
CA LYS A 5 -2.68 -38.29 28.19
C LYS A 5 -3.73 -38.94 27.31
N SER A 6 -4.96 -38.38 27.29
CA SER A 6 -6.03 -38.89 26.43
C SER A 6 -5.94 -38.37 24.99
N LEU A 7 -5.30 -37.20 24.77
CA LEU A 7 -5.13 -36.65 23.41
C LEU A 7 -4.00 -37.33 22.61
N LEU A 8 -3.04 -37.93 23.30
CA LEU A 8 -1.93 -38.67 22.65
C LEU A 8 -2.26 -40.11 22.29
N VAL A 9 -3.33 -40.68 22.87
CA VAL A 9 -3.74 -42.07 22.59
C VAL A 9 -4.72 -42.14 21.39
N ALA A 10 -5.47 -41.08 21.10
CA ALA A 10 -6.43 -41.06 20.00
C ALA A 10 -5.80 -41.22 18.60
N PRO A 11 -4.67 -40.58 18.24
CA PRO A 11 -4.05 -40.80 16.95
C PRO A 11 -3.30 -42.16 16.83
N ALA A 12 -2.88 -42.76 17.95
CA ALA A 12 -2.22 -44.06 17.92
C ALA A 12 -3.23 -45.23 17.71
N SER A 13 -4.47 -45.05 18.12
CA SER A 13 -5.50 -46.10 17.90
C SER A 13 -6.09 -46.05 16.47
N LEU A 14 -6.01 -44.92 15.77
CA LEU A 14 -6.39 -44.82 14.36
C LEU A 14 -5.35 -45.42 13.40
N GLY A 15 -4.10 -45.55 13.84
CA GLY A 15 -3.03 -46.18 13.07
C GLY A 15 -3.03 -47.70 13.11
N LEU A 16 -3.82 -48.32 14.00
CA LEU A 16 -3.93 -49.77 14.12
C LEU A 16 -5.10 -50.38 13.29
N LEU A 17 -5.90 -49.53 12.62
CA LEU A 17 -6.83 -49.97 11.58
C LEU A 17 -6.15 -49.86 10.22
N ALA A 18 -4.98 -50.55 10.07
CA ALA A 18 -4.43 -50.76 8.75
C ALA A 18 -5.46 -51.48 7.88
N PRO A 19 -5.77 -51.00 6.67
CA PRO A 19 -6.65 -51.74 5.79
C PRO A 19 -5.99 -53.10 5.54
N MET A 20 -6.72 -54.19 5.84
CA MET A 20 -6.35 -55.51 5.39
C MET A 20 -6.10 -55.43 3.90
N ALA A 21 -4.93 -55.92 3.48
CA ALA A 21 -4.44 -55.87 2.12
C ALA A 21 -5.56 -56.24 1.16
N ALA A 22 -6.00 -55.26 0.39
CA ALA A 22 -6.80 -55.58 -0.79
C ALA A 22 -5.86 -56.39 -1.71
N THR A 23 -6.15 -57.65 -1.90
CA THR A 23 -5.51 -58.42 -2.95
C THR A 23 -5.87 -57.77 -4.27
N ALA A 24 -4.90 -57.09 -4.89
CA ALA A 24 -5.07 -56.63 -6.24
C ALA A 24 -5.27 -57.85 -7.13
N ASN A 25 -6.50 -58.05 -7.60
CA ASN A 25 -6.72 -58.96 -8.71
C ASN A 25 -5.96 -58.36 -9.91
N GLU A 26 -5.08 -59.14 -10.52
CA GLU A 26 -4.50 -58.77 -11.81
C GLU A 26 -5.65 -58.63 -12.80
N VAL A 27 -5.98 -57.38 -13.15
CA VAL A 27 -6.93 -57.09 -14.24
C VAL A 27 -6.21 -57.40 -15.55
N THR A 28 -6.59 -58.49 -16.19
CA THR A 28 -6.06 -58.83 -17.51
C THR A 28 -6.72 -57.92 -18.56
N ILE A 29 -5.99 -57.60 -19.63
CA ILE A 29 -6.46 -56.70 -20.74
C ILE A 29 -7.85 -57.19 -21.29
N ASN A 30 -8.19 -58.46 -21.13
CA ASN A 30 -9.47 -59.00 -21.57
C ASN A 30 -10.66 -58.62 -20.70
N ASP A 31 -10.41 -58.11 -19.47
CA ASP A 31 -11.47 -57.68 -18.55
C ASP A 31 -11.72 -56.16 -18.66
N PHE A 32 -10.97 -55.45 -19.53
CA PHE A 32 -11.12 -54.04 -19.75
C PHE A 32 -12.41 -53.75 -20.57
N ASN A 33 -13.44 -53.25 -19.90
CA ASN A 33 -14.67 -52.80 -20.56
C ASN A 33 -14.65 -51.25 -20.66
N PRO A 34 -14.33 -50.69 -21.84
CA PRO A 34 -14.22 -49.24 -22.01
C PRO A 34 -15.50 -48.48 -21.67
N ALA A 35 -16.67 -49.13 -21.83
CA ALA A 35 -17.95 -48.49 -21.52
C ALA A 35 -18.18 -48.37 -20.01
N GLU A 36 -17.72 -49.37 -19.23
CA GLU A 36 -17.83 -49.38 -17.78
C GLU A 36 -16.86 -48.40 -17.14
N GLU A 37 -15.62 -48.35 -17.62
CA GLU A 37 -14.61 -47.40 -17.19
C GLU A 37 -15.02 -45.97 -17.53
N LEU A 38 -15.61 -45.74 -18.70
CA LEU A 38 -16.13 -44.42 -19.09
C LEU A 38 -17.32 -44.03 -18.19
N ALA A 39 -18.21 -44.93 -17.84
CA ALA A 39 -19.32 -44.67 -16.95
C ALA A 39 -18.84 -44.32 -15.53
N VAL A 40 -17.82 -45.02 -15.01
CA VAL A 40 -17.18 -44.73 -13.72
C VAL A 40 -16.51 -43.38 -13.74
N THR A 41 -15.80 -43.08 -14.83
CA THR A 41 -15.10 -41.78 -14.98
C THR A 41 -16.10 -40.65 -15.08
N ASN A 42 -17.15 -40.76 -15.87
CA ASN A 42 -18.21 -39.75 -15.95
C ASN A 42 -18.90 -39.53 -14.59
N SER A 43 -19.23 -40.62 -13.86
CA SER A 43 -19.79 -40.48 -12.52
C SER A 43 -18.86 -39.76 -11.53
N ARG A 44 -17.53 -39.93 -11.67
CA ARG A 44 -16.56 -39.19 -10.87
C ARG A 44 -16.48 -37.73 -11.28
N VAL A 45 -16.55 -37.44 -12.59
CA VAL A 45 -16.57 -36.05 -13.11
C VAL A 45 -17.84 -35.35 -12.63
N ASP A 46 -19.03 -35.99 -12.79
CA ASP A 46 -20.32 -35.46 -12.30
C ASP A 46 -20.27 -35.18 -10.79
N GLY A 47 -19.61 -36.06 -10.02
CA GLY A 47 -19.43 -35.89 -8.58
C GLY A 47 -18.47 -34.78 -8.22
N LEU A 48 -17.43 -34.53 -9.02
CA LEU A 48 -16.50 -33.43 -8.87
C LEU A 48 -17.14 -32.10 -9.27
N GLU A 49 -17.91 -32.07 -10.36
CA GLU A 49 -18.66 -30.90 -10.80
C GLU A 49 -19.73 -30.51 -9.76
N ALA A 50 -20.45 -31.47 -9.19
CA ALA A 50 -21.41 -31.20 -8.12
C ALA A 50 -20.76 -30.66 -6.84
N ARG A 51 -19.54 -31.11 -6.52
CA ARG A 51 -18.76 -30.60 -5.38
C ARG A 51 -18.22 -29.21 -5.68
N LEU A 52 -17.75 -28.95 -6.91
CA LEU A 52 -17.30 -27.65 -7.35
C LEU A 52 -18.44 -26.63 -7.29
N ASN A 53 -19.60 -26.95 -7.87
CA ASN A 53 -20.79 -26.11 -7.80
C ASN A 53 -21.27 -25.85 -6.36
N ASN A 54 -21.13 -26.81 -5.45
CA ASN A 54 -21.44 -26.61 -4.02
C ASN A 54 -20.37 -25.73 -3.33
N PHE A 55 -19.13 -25.80 -3.77
CA PHE A 55 -18.05 -24.93 -3.27
C PHE A 55 -18.25 -23.49 -3.79
N GLU A 56 -18.61 -23.34 -5.05
CA GLU A 56 -18.94 -22.05 -5.67
C GLU A 56 -20.23 -21.44 -5.06
N ALA A 57 -21.23 -22.23 -4.74
CA ALA A 57 -22.46 -21.76 -4.09
C ALA A 57 -22.26 -21.32 -2.63
N GLY A 58 -21.17 -21.72 -1.98
CA GLY A 58 -20.78 -21.32 -0.62
C GLY A 58 -19.65 -20.32 -0.56
N GLY A 59 -19.00 -20.02 -1.69
CA GLY A 59 -17.91 -19.04 -1.83
C GLY A 59 -18.42 -17.68 -2.32
N PHE A 60 -17.55 -16.68 -2.31
CA PHE A 60 -17.73 -15.45 -3.09
C PHE A 60 -17.99 -15.84 -4.55
N SER A 61 -18.85 -15.09 -5.25
CA SER A 61 -19.22 -15.39 -6.65
C SER A 61 -17.97 -15.50 -7.54
N GLU A 62 -18.06 -16.17 -8.69
CA GLU A 62 -16.99 -16.26 -9.70
C GLU A 62 -16.46 -14.87 -10.13
N THR A 63 -17.21 -13.81 -9.86
CA THR A 63 -16.88 -12.42 -10.21
C THR A 63 -16.26 -11.62 -9.06
N THR A 64 -16.20 -12.15 -7.84
CA THR A 64 -15.66 -11.45 -6.67
C THR A 64 -14.44 -12.19 -6.12
N THR A 65 -13.32 -11.48 -6.04
CA THR A 65 -12.11 -11.93 -5.35
C THR A 65 -11.98 -11.21 -4.00
N ALA A 66 -11.41 -11.91 -3.02
CA ALA A 66 -11.07 -11.32 -1.73
C ALA A 66 -9.54 -11.44 -1.53
N SER A 67 -8.93 -10.40 -1.03
CA SER A 67 -7.53 -10.38 -0.60
C SER A 67 -7.45 -10.00 0.87
N PHE A 68 -6.45 -10.51 1.56
CA PHE A 68 -6.20 -10.22 2.97
C PHE A 68 -4.74 -9.86 3.14
N SER A 69 -4.49 -8.81 3.92
CA SER A 69 -3.16 -8.43 4.35
C SER A 69 -3.14 -8.22 5.85
N ALA A 70 -2.02 -8.49 6.49
CA ALA A 70 -1.80 -8.12 7.88
C ALA A 70 -0.32 -7.78 8.09
N ASN A 71 -0.06 -6.72 8.82
CA ASN A 71 1.28 -6.30 9.19
C ASN A 71 1.42 -6.29 10.70
N PHE A 72 2.58 -6.72 11.18
CA PHE A 72 2.98 -6.60 12.57
C PHE A 72 4.26 -5.78 12.64
N TYR A 73 4.26 -4.80 13.53
CA TYR A 73 5.34 -3.84 13.72
C TYR A 73 5.95 -4.04 15.09
N LEU A 74 7.27 -3.99 15.15
CA LEU A 74 8.05 -4.01 16.38
C LEU A 74 9.24 -3.08 16.20
N GLY A 75 9.42 -2.12 17.09
CA GLY A 75 10.52 -1.17 16.96
C GLY A 75 10.71 -0.28 18.17
N SER A 76 11.76 0.52 18.08
CA SER A 76 12.11 1.57 19.03
C SER A 76 12.64 2.76 18.26
N THR A 77 12.26 3.95 18.71
CA THR A 77 12.82 5.22 18.25
C THR A 77 13.51 5.90 19.41
N ASP A 78 14.67 6.49 19.15
CA ASP A 78 15.42 7.33 20.04
C ASP A 78 15.42 8.76 19.47
N THR A 79 14.86 9.69 20.25
CA THR A 79 14.89 11.11 19.92
C THR A 79 15.63 11.80 21.04
N ASP A 80 16.90 12.15 20.82
CA ASP A 80 17.70 12.89 21.79
C ASP A 80 17.07 14.26 22.06
N GLY A 81 16.83 14.55 23.35
CA GLY A 81 16.22 15.80 23.77
C GLY A 81 14.91 15.63 24.53
N ASN A 82 14.31 16.73 24.89
CA ASN A 82 13.12 16.75 25.73
C ASN A 82 11.90 16.38 24.88
N ALA A 83 11.56 15.09 24.85
CA ALA A 83 10.37 14.59 24.18
C ALA A 83 9.19 15.52 24.44
N LEU A 84 8.66 16.14 23.41
CA LEU A 84 7.40 16.88 23.50
C LEU A 84 6.35 15.92 24.07
N SER A 85 6.02 16.10 25.30
CA SER A 85 4.90 15.63 26.14
C SER A 85 3.83 14.70 25.54
N THR A 86 4.16 13.85 24.59
CA THR A 86 3.25 12.85 24.01
C THR A 86 3.14 11.59 24.86
N GLY A 87 3.88 11.50 25.97
CA GLY A 87 3.76 10.40 26.94
C GLY A 87 4.51 9.14 26.53
N GLU A 88 5.33 9.19 25.52
CA GLU A 88 6.18 8.09 25.09
C GLU A 88 7.51 8.12 25.84
N SER A 89 7.97 6.98 26.24
CA SER A 89 9.30 6.82 26.81
C SER A 89 10.29 6.60 25.66
N ASP A 90 11.27 7.51 25.52
CA ASP A 90 12.45 7.27 24.71
C ASP A 90 12.99 5.85 24.94
N ASP A 91 13.49 5.20 23.91
CA ASP A 91 14.02 3.83 23.95
C ASP A 91 13.00 2.72 24.27
N ALA A 92 11.72 2.99 24.36
CA ALA A 92 10.75 1.94 24.58
C ALA A 92 10.54 1.09 23.32
N ILE A 93 10.59 -0.23 23.50
CA ILE A 93 10.15 -1.14 22.44
C ILE A 93 8.63 -1.12 22.40
N SER A 94 8.10 -0.74 21.25
CA SER A 94 6.66 -0.68 20.98
C SER A 94 6.27 -1.72 19.94
N ALA A 95 5.02 -2.18 19.96
CA ALA A 95 4.48 -3.13 19.00
C ALA A 95 3.08 -2.70 18.55
N GLY A 96 2.81 -2.84 17.27
CA GLY A 96 1.53 -2.53 16.66
C GLY A 96 1.17 -3.51 15.55
N TYR A 97 -0.03 -3.37 15.02
CA TYR A 97 -0.50 -4.13 13.86
C TYR A 97 -1.46 -3.29 13.02
N ASP A 98 -1.58 -3.69 11.78
CA ASP A 98 -2.72 -3.39 10.92
C ASP A 98 -3.14 -4.61 10.12
N PHE A 99 -4.34 -4.59 9.59
CA PHE A 99 -4.79 -5.53 8.58
C PHE A 99 -5.75 -4.87 7.60
N GLY A 100 -5.72 -5.37 6.35
CA GLY A 100 -6.60 -4.93 5.28
C GLY A 100 -7.38 -6.08 4.67
N ILE A 101 -8.60 -5.80 4.22
CA ILE A 101 -9.46 -6.70 3.45
C ILE A 101 -9.86 -5.99 2.17
N GLY A 102 -9.42 -6.51 1.03
CA GLY A 102 -9.82 -6.04 -0.29
C GLY A 102 -10.88 -6.95 -0.90
N LEU A 103 -11.96 -6.38 -1.40
CA LEU A 103 -12.97 -7.07 -2.20
C LEU A 103 -12.99 -6.45 -3.59
N SER A 104 -12.81 -7.25 -4.64
CA SER A 104 -12.84 -6.80 -6.02
C SER A 104 -13.87 -7.61 -6.81
N THR A 105 -14.83 -6.93 -7.43
CA THR A 105 -15.95 -7.53 -8.16
C THR A 105 -16.04 -6.93 -9.56
N SER A 106 -16.09 -7.78 -10.58
CA SER A 106 -16.40 -7.38 -11.95
C SER A 106 -17.83 -7.79 -12.33
N PHE A 107 -18.54 -6.91 -13.03
CA PHE A 107 -19.90 -7.18 -13.55
C PHE A 107 -19.90 -7.47 -15.04
N THR A 108 -18.92 -6.97 -15.76
CA THR A 108 -18.83 -7.08 -17.24
C THR A 108 -17.61 -7.88 -17.69
N GLY A 109 -16.63 -8.11 -16.79
CA GLY A 109 -15.33 -8.69 -17.08
C GLY A 109 -14.27 -7.68 -17.48
N GLU A 110 -14.66 -6.42 -17.70
CA GLU A 110 -13.75 -5.31 -18.04
C GLU A 110 -13.82 -4.15 -17.03
N ASP A 111 -14.67 -4.27 -16.02
CA ASP A 111 -14.87 -3.29 -14.95
C ASP A 111 -14.42 -3.87 -13.59
N SER A 112 -14.27 -3.02 -12.59
CA SER A 112 -13.95 -3.43 -11.23
C SER A 112 -14.62 -2.53 -10.20
N LEU A 113 -15.43 -3.12 -9.32
CA LEU A 113 -15.86 -2.51 -8.07
C LEU A 113 -14.93 -2.99 -6.97
N ASN A 114 -14.20 -2.08 -6.34
CA ASN A 114 -13.29 -2.37 -5.24
C ASN A 114 -13.84 -1.77 -3.95
N ILE A 115 -13.76 -2.54 -2.87
CA ILE A 115 -14.09 -2.11 -1.51
C ILE A 115 -12.93 -2.53 -0.62
N THR A 116 -12.33 -1.57 0.07
CA THR A 116 -11.25 -1.78 1.03
C THR A 116 -11.74 -1.52 2.45
N LEU A 117 -11.35 -2.40 3.35
CA LEU A 117 -11.61 -2.31 4.78
C LEU A 117 -10.28 -2.46 5.52
N ASP A 118 -10.06 -1.65 6.52
CA ASP A 118 -8.84 -1.66 7.32
C ASP A 118 -9.14 -1.60 8.82
N ALA A 119 -8.19 -2.05 9.61
CA ALA A 119 -8.15 -1.82 11.05
C ALA A 119 -6.71 -1.96 11.57
N GLY A 120 -6.36 -1.16 12.56
CA GLY A 120 -5.05 -1.23 13.17
C GLY A 120 -4.82 -0.26 14.31
N ASN A 121 -3.65 -0.37 14.92
CA ASN A 121 -3.16 0.54 15.94
C ASN A 121 -1.68 0.93 15.69
N ALA A 122 -1.18 0.74 14.47
CA ALA A 122 0.22 0.92 14.14
C ALA A 122 0.62 2.38 13.88
N GLY A 123 -0.32 3.27 13.54
CA GLY A 123 -0.03 4.69 13.28
C GLY A 123 0.06 5.56 14.53
N ALA A 124 -0.07 4.99 15.75
CA ALA A 124 0.09 5.74 16.97
C ALA A 124 1.57 5.81 17.34
N THR A 125 2.16 6.99 17.26
CA THR A 125 3.43 7.42 17.85
C THR A 125 4.59 6.38 17.83
N GLY A 126 5.78 6.75 17.45
CA GLY A 126 6.94 5.84 17.33
C GLY A 126 6.95 4.93 16.09
N TYR A 127 5.82 4.77 15.42
CA TYR A 127 5.68 4.04 14.14
C TYR A 127 5.21 4.90 12.98
N ALA A 128 5.19 6.23 13.14
CA ALA A 128 4.76 7.14 12.09
C ALA A 128 5.48 6.90 10.74
N GLU A 129 6.70 6.36 10.80
CA GLU A 129 7.49 6.05 9.63
C GLU A 129 7.18 4.68 9.01
N PHE A 130 6.30 3.87 9.55
CA PHE A 130 5.88 2.62 8.91
C PHE A 130 4.55 2.73 8.14
N ASP A 131 3.96 3.89 8.06
CA ASP A 131 2.68 4.11 7.39
C ASP A 131 1.63 3.03 7.74
N GLY A 132 1.61 2.64 9.01
CA GLY A 132 0.68 1.64 9.49
C GLY A 132 -0.65 2.27 9.89
N ASP A 133 -1.75 1.61 9.56
CA ASP A 133 -3.10 2.08 9.85
C ASP A 133 -3.35 2.27 11.33
N ASN A 134 -3.93 3.40 11.69
CA ASN A 134 -4.37 3.71 13.03
C ASN A 134 -5.87 4.05 13.09
N THR A 135 -6.68 3.03 13.10
CA THR A 135 -8.13 3.16 13.26
C THR A 135 -8.58 3.02 14.72
N THR A 136 -7.63 3.03 15.66
CA THR A 136 -7.88 2.74 17.09
C THR A 136 -8.59 1.40 17.30
N ASP A 137 -8.13 0.36 16.60
CA ASP A 137 -8.70 -1.01 16.60
C ASP A 137 -10.14 -1.11 16.03
N SER A 138 -10.63 -0.07 15.34
CA SER A 138 -11.94 -0.09 14.71
C SER A 138 -11.83 -0.53 13.25
N LEU A 139 -12.78 -1.37 12.81
CA LEU A 139 -12.87 -1.72 11.39
C LEU A 139 -13.56 -0.58 10.65
N ASN A 140 -12.85 0.02 9.69
CA ASN A 140 -13.33 1.12 8.88
C ASN A 140 -13.44 0.74 7.40
N VAL A 141 -14.21 1.52 6.65
CA VAL A 141 -14.16 1.49 5.19
C VAL A 141 -13.05 2.43 4.77
N ASP A 142 -12.02 1.88 4.14
CA ASP A 142 -10.86 2.62 3.65
C ASP A 142 -11.08 3.17 2.24
N GLY A 143 -11.90 2.54 1.43
CA GLY A 143 -12.27 3.05 0.12
C GLY A 143 -13.34 2.24 -0.58
N VAL A 144 -14.11 2.92 -1.44
CA VAL A 144 -15.05 2.31 -2.37
C VAL A 144 -14.88 2.95 -3.73
N SER A 145 -14.46 2.19 -4.74
CA SER A 145 -14.25 2.72 -6.09
C SER A 145 -14.81 1.79 -7.16
N TYR A 146 -15.25 2.36 -8.26
CA TYR A 146 -15.68 1.64 -9.44
C TYR A 146 -14.96 2.16 -10.68
N SER A 147 -14.23 1.30 -11.35
CA SER A 147 -13.53 1.59 -12.59
C SER A 147 -14.12 0.83 -13.78
N PHE A 148 -14.21 1.49 -14.92
CA PHE A 148 -14.75 0.91 -16.15
C PHE A 148 -14.13 1.54 -17.40
N PRO A 149 -14.05 0.80 -18.53
CA PRO A 149 -13.56 1.31 -19.79
C PRO A 149 -14.60 2.22 -20.47
N LEU A 150 -14.16 3.35 -20.98
CA LEU A 150 -14.98 4.27 -21.78
C LEU A 150 -14.21 4.76 -23.00
N GLY A 151 -14.47 4.20 -24.17
CA GLY A 151 -13.87 4.62 -25.43
C GLY A 151 -12.33 4.51 -25.47
N GLY A 152 -11.76 3.53 -24.80
CA GLY A 152 -10.32 3.31 -24.70
C GLY A 152 -9.65 4.00 -23.49
N ALA A 153 -10.38 4.87 -22.78
CA ALA A 153 -9.96 5.37 -21.48
C ALA A 153 -10.48 4.46 -20.35
N THR A 154 -9.79 4.45 -19.23
CA THR A 154 -10.31 3.94 -17.95
C THR A 154 -10.89 5.12 -17.18
N VAL A 155 -12.12 4.99 -16.73
CA VAL A 155 -12.79 5.97 -15.87
C VAL A 155 -13.01 5.34 -14.49
N MET A 156 -12.77 6.11 -13.44
CA MET A 156 -12.98 5.69 -12.05
C MET A 156 -13.83 6.73 -11.32
N VAL A 157 -14.74 6.24 -10.51
CA VAL A 157 -15.50 7.02 -9.53
C VAL A 157 -15.37 6.32 -8.18
N GLY A 158 -15.31 7.08 -7.10
CA GLY A 158 -15.14 6.51 -5.78
C GLY A 158 -15.51 7.46 -4.67
N ASP A 159 -15.40 6.95 -3.47
CA ASP A 159 -15.48 7.69 -2.22
C ASP A 159 -14.44 7.11 -1.26
N ASN A 160 -13.88 7.95 -0.41
CA ASN A 160 -12.73 7.61 0.43
C ASN A 160 -11.55 7.03 -0.38
N THR A 161 -11.30 7.62 -1.54
CA THR A 161 -10.30 7.19 -2.53
C THR A 161 -9.63 8.43 -3.12
N ASP A 162 -8.32 8.33 -3.36
CA ASP A 162 -7.53 9.46 -3.86
C ASP A 162 -7.91 9.89 -5.27
N GLY A 163 -7.94 11.19 -5.51
CA GLY A 163 -8.15 11.75 -6.84
C GLY A 163 -7.09 11.35 -7.85
N SER A 164 -5.90 10.99 -7.38
CA SER A 164 -4.76 10.48 -8.16
C SER A 164 -4.75 8.97 -8.37
N ALA A 165 -5.77 8.23 -7.96
CA ALA A 165 -5.79 6.76 -8.03
C ALA A 165 -5.48 6.16 -9.43
N LEU A 166 -5.63 6.94 -10.51
CA LEU A 166 -5.28 6.56 -11.87
C LEU A 166 -3.97 7.20 -12.38
N PHE A 167 -3.24 7.93 -11.54
CA PHE A 167 -1.97 8.53 -11.93
C PHE A 167 -0.85 7.48 -11.95
N SER A 168 0.17 7.74 -12.75
CA SER A 168 1.36 6.91 -12.86
C SER A 168 2.58 7.69 -12.39
N THR A 169 3.09 7.37 -11.21
CA THR A 169 4.35 7.92 -10.69
C THR A 169 5.51 7.04 -11.13
N ALA A 170 6.51 7.64 -11.77
CA ALA A 170 7.69 6.91 -12.23
C ALA A 170 8.67 6.69 -11.06
N CYS A 171 8.38 5.70 -10.23
CA CYS A 171 9.20 5.24 -9.12
C CYS A 171 9.18 3.71 -9.05
N VAL A 172 10.33 3.11 -8.72
CA VAL A 172 10.49 1.66 -8.46
C VAL A 172 11.08 1.39 -7.08
N TYR A 173 11.28 2.43 -6.29
CA TYR A 173 11.69 2.29 -4.90
C TYR A 173 10.46 1.93 -4.06
N GLY A 174 10.58 0.93 -3.21
CA GLY A 174 9.50 0.44 -2.35
C GLY A 174 9.93 0.44 -0.88
N GLY A 175 10.45 1.57 -0.40
CA GLY A 175 10.84 1.72 1.00
C GLY A 175 9.65 1.69 1.94
N PRO A 176 9.84 1.22 3.17
CA PRO A 176 8.76 1.06 4.13
C PRO A 176 8.42 2.32 4.94
N SER A 177 9.14 3.45 4.74
CA SER A 177 8.95 4.64 5.56
C SER A 177 8.01 5.65 4.90
N ASN A 178 7.08 6.17 5.67
CA ASN A 178 6.07 7.15 5.26
C ASN A 178 6.66 8.48 4.70
N THR A 179 7.85 8.89 5.14
CA THR A 179 8.49 10.11 4.64
C THR A 179 9.04 9.94 3.22
N LEU A 180 9.38 8.71 2.78
CA LEU A 180 10.11 8.45 1.54
C LEU A 180 9.36 7.57 0.54
N ASP A 181 8.21 6.97 0.89
CA ASP A 181 7.44 6.05 0.05
C ASP A 181 6.80 6.73 -1.16
N ASP A 182 6.44 8.01 -1.06
CA ASP A 182 5.91 8.83 -2.16
C ASP A 182 6.95 9.16 -3.24
N CYS A 183 8.21 8.79 -3.05
CA CYS A 183 9.29 9.13 -3.98
C CYS A 183 9.39 10.64 -4.27
N GLY A 184 9.11 11.50 -3.29
CA GLY A 184 9.12 12.95 -3.43
C GLY A 184 7.97 13.54 -4.27
N ASN A 185 6.87 12.81 -4.45
CA ASN A 185 5.63 13.28 -5.04
C ASN A 185 4.55 13.33 -3.95
N VAL A 186 4.73 14.22 -3.00
CA VAL A 186 4.02 14.23 -1.72
C VAL A 186 2.63 14.86 -1.83
N ASN A 187 2.51 15.98 -2.52
CA ASN A 187 1.28 16.79 -2.56
C ASN A 187 0.62 16.82 -3.93
N ALA A 188 1.41 16.73 -5.03
CA ALA A 188 0.87 16.70 -6.38
C ALA A 188 0.00 15.45 -6.64
N GLY A 189 0.11 14.44 -5.79
CA GLY A 189 -0.71 13.22 -5.79
C GLY A 189 -2.11 13.40 -5.23
N ILE A 190 -2.64 14.59 -5.04
CA ILE A 190 -4.01 14.93 -4.62
C ILE A 190 -4.73 13.84 -3.79
N THR A 191 -4.18 13.51 -2.64
CA THR A 191 -4.73 12.55 -1.68
C THR A 191 -5.84 13.20 -0.85
N ALA A 192 -7.07 13.20 -1.35
CA ALA A 192 -8.23 13.70 -0.63
C ALA A 192 -9.21 12.54 -0.40
N GLY A 193 -9.48 12.23 0.84
CA GLY A 193 -10.25 11.06 1.27
C GLY A 193 -11.77 11.20 1.15
N GLY A 194 -12.28 11.85 0.11
CA GLY A 194 -13.71 11.98 -0.13
C GLY A 194 -14.16 11.45 -1.49
N ALA A 195 -15.19 12.05 -2.05
CA ALA A 195 -15.68 11.64 -3.35
C ALA A 195 -14.68 11.98 -4.46
N MET A 196 -14.40 11.03 -5.35
CA MET A 196 -13.44 11.19 -6.44
C MET A 196 -14.00 10.82 -7.80
N LEU A 197 -13.44 11.46 -8.83
CA LEU A 197 -13.62 11.13 -10.24
C LEU A 197 -12.29 11.22 -10.96
N GLY A 198 -11.91 10.18 -11.69
CA GLY A 198 -10.67 10.17 -12.48
C GLY A 198 -10.86 9.52 -13.85
N ALA A 199 -9.94 9.83 -14.75
CA ALA A 199 -9.83 9.15 -16.05
C ALA A 199 -8.35 9.03 -16.44
N SER A 200 -7.99 7.89 -17.03
CA SER A 200 -6.66 7.67 -17.60
C SER A 200 -6.75 7.08 -19.00
N TYR A 201 -5.74 7.33 -19.80
CA TYR A 201 -5.59 6.80 -21.15
C TYR A 201 -4.18 6.26 -21.37
N ASP A 202 -4.09 4.99 -21.79
CA ASP A 202 -2.84 4.38 -22.24
C ASP A 202 -2.76 4.49 -23.78
N PHE A 203 -1.65 5.03 -24.28
CA PHE A 203 -1.41 5.24 -25.72
C PHE A 203 -0.77 4.02 -26.39
N ASP A 204 -0.65 2.87 -25.72
CA ASP A 204 -0.04 1.61 -26.19
C ASP A 204 1.44 1.73 -26.65
N ASN A 205 2.11 2.82 -26.32
CA ASN A 205 3.50 3.09 -26.70
C ASN A 205 4.38 3.49 -25.52
N GLY A 206 3.95 3.15 -24.30
CA GLY A 206 4.60 3.48 -23.04
C GLY A 206 4.18 4.83 -22.45
N PHE A 207 3.43 5.67 -23.19
CA PHE A 207 2.85 6.91 -22.66
C PHE A 207 1.50 6.65 -22.00
N THR A 208 1.29 7.27 -20.85
CA THR A 208 -0.01 7.37 -20.17
C THR A 208 -0.32 8.82 -19.85
N ALA A 209 -1.59 9.16 -19.82
CA ALA A 209 -2.07 10.45 -19.33
C ALA A 209 -3.28 10.23 -18.44
N ALA A 210 -3.38 10.99 -17.35
CA ALA A 210 -4.50 10.89 -16.42
C ALA A 210 -4.91 12.27 -15.93
N VAL A 211 -6.16 12.37 -15.51
CA VAL A 211 -6.75 13.50 -14.81
C VAL A 211 -7.58 12.97 -13.67
N GLY A 212 -7.58 13.65 -12.55
CA GLY A 212 -8.37 13.28 -11.39
C GLY A 212 -8.81 14.50 -10.61
N MET A 213 -9.82 14.30 -9.80
CA MET A 213 -10.36 15.27 -8.87
C MET A 213 -10.94 14.58 -7.65
N ALA A 214 -10.86 15.22 -6.50
CA ALA A 214 -11.44 14.72 -5.27
C ALA A 214 -11.89 15.88 -4.38
N GLY A 215 -12.91 15.65 -3.57
CA GLY A 215 -13.28 16.52 -2.47
C GLY A 215 -12.97 15.84 -1.14
N THR A 216 -12.60 16.57 -0.10
CA THR A 216 -12.34 16.02 1.23
C THR A 216 -13.59 15.53 1.94
N GLU A 217 -14.74 15.99 1.50
CA GLU A 217 -16.06 15.60 2.04
C GLU A 217 -16.99 15.20 0.89
N SER A 218 -17.96 14.37 1.18
CA SER A 218 -19.01 13.98 0.23
C SER A 218 -20.12 15.02 0.10
N ASP A 219 -20.06 16.09 0.86
CA ASP A 219 -21.01 17.20 0.88
C ASP A 219 -20.30 18.51 0.49
N GLY A 220 -20.84 19.24 -0.46
CA GLY A 220 -20.28 20.51 -0.93
C GLY A 220 -19.18 20.40 -1.98
N ILE A 221 -19.06 19.29 -2.69
CA ILE A 221 -18.06 19.06 -3.75
C ILE A 221 -18.16 20.17 -4.82
N PHE A 222 -17.02 20.74 -5.20
CA PHE A 222 -16.90 21.87 -6.14
C PHE A 222 -17.64 23.14 -5.69
N SER A 223 -17.66 23.39 -4.39
CA SER A 223 -18.22 24.61 -3.80
C SER A 223 -17.23 25.21 -2.80
N GLU A 224 -17.49 26.44 -2.39
CA GLU A 224 -16.69 27.12 -1.35
C GLU A 224 -16.92 26.55 0.08
N GLU A 225 -17.55 25.38 0.21
CA GLU A 225 -17.95 24.79 1.50
C GLU A 225 -17.04 23.65 1.96
N SER A 226 -16.33 23.00 1.03
CA SER A 226 -15.37 21.92 1.32
C SER A 226 -14.11 22.07 0.48
N THR A 227 -13.00 21.50 0.94
CA THR A 227 -11.74 21.50 0.20
C THR A 227 -11.82 20.57 -0.99
N ASP A 228 -11.60 21.10 -2.18
CA ASP A 228 -11.52 20.36 -3.42
C ASP A 228 -10.08 20.31 -3.93
N ALA A 229 -9.76 19.26 -4.68
CA ALA A 229 -8.48 19.08 -5.33
C ALA A 229 -8.67 18.54 -6.74
N TRP A 230 -7.79 18.90 -7.66
CA TRP A 230 -7.72 18.31 -8.99
C TRP A 230 -6.28 18.24 -9.48
N GLY A 231 -6.00 17.32 -10.39
CA GLY A 231 -4.65 17.18 -10.93
C GLY A 231 -4.63 16.50 -12.29
N ILE A 232 -3.46 16.59 -12.90
CA ILE A 232 -3.14 15.93 -14.17
C ILE A 232 -1.80 15.20 -14.02
N ASN A 233 -1.68 14.08 -14.69
CA ASN A 233 -0.46 13.29 -14.71
C ASN A 233 -0.14 12.85 -16.12
N GLY A 234 1.13 12.84 -16.48
CA GLY A 234 1.65 12.25 -17.70
C GLY A 234 2.88 11.43 -17.39
N ALA A 235 2.92 10.19 -17.87
CA ALA A 235 4.05 9.31 -17.64
C ALA A 235 4.49 8.60 -18.91
N TYR A 236 5.76 8.21 -18.94
CA TYR A 236 6.34 7.32 -19.93
C TYR A 236 7.09 6.19 -19.24
N THR A 237 6.77 4.96 -19.59
CA THR A 237 7.42 3.73 -19.14
C THR A 237 8.09 3.06 -20.30
N GLY A 238 9.42 2.97 -20.28
CA GLY A 238 10.25 2.21 -21.21
C GLY A 238 10.66 0.87 -20.59
N ASP A 239 11.51 0.10 -21.30
CA ASP A 239 11.93 -1.25 -20.87
C ASP A 239 12.67 -1.24 -19.53
N ASN A 240 13.48 -0.21 -19.27
CA ASN A 240 14.31 -0.11 -18.06
C ASN A 240 14.38 1.30 -17.48
N TYR A 241 13.49 2.19 -17.85
CA TYR A 241 13.39 3.54 -17.28
C TYR A 241 11.96 4.06 -17.38
N GLY A 242 11.62 4.98 -16.53
CA GLY A 242 10.37 5.71 -16.59
C GLY A 242 10.57 7.15 -16.17
N VAL A 243 9.67 8.02 -16.62
CA VAL A 243 9.58 9.41 -16.22
C VAL A 243 8.12 9.79 -16.07
N SER A 244 7.80 10.64 -15.10
CA SER A 244 6.46 11.19 -14.93
C SER A 244 6.51 12.65 -14.51
N VAL A 245 5.44 13.35 -14.83
CA VAL A 245 5.14 14.68 -14.34
C VAL A 245 3.72 14.68 -13.81
N THR A 246 3.54 15.20 -12.60
CA THR A 246 2.25 15.36 -11.94
C THR A 246 2.06 16.82 -11.59
N TYR A 247 0.88 17.36 -11.84
CA TYR A 247 0.50 18.69 -11.42
C TYR A 247 -0.80 18.58 -10.64
N GLY A 248 -0.77 19.02 -9.38
CA GLY A 248 -1.90 19.02 -8.46
C GLY A 248 -2.26 20.43 -8.02
N VAL A 249 -3.54 20.65 -7.79
CA VAL A 249 -4.11 21.89 -7.24
C VAL A 249 -5.03 21.50 -6.11
N VAL A 250 -4.86 22.09 -4.95
CA VAL A 250 -5.66 21.86 -3.75
C VAL A 250 -6.13 23.19 -3.22
N GLU A 251 -7.38 23.31 -2.84
CA GLU A 251 -7.89 24.53 -2.19
C GLU A 251 -7.24 24.71 -0.82
N ALA A 252 -6.66 25.88 -0.61
CA ALA A 252 -5.89 26.18 0.58
C ALA A 252 -6.81 26.43 1.79
N THR A 253 -6.39 25.89 2.93
CA THR A 253 -7.07 26.08 4.22
C THR A 253 -6.16 26.74 5.23
N SER A 254 -6.73 27.51 6.15
CA SER A 254 -5.98 28.09 7.26
C SER A 254 -6.77 28.07 8.56
N GLY A 255 -6.03 28.11 9.67
CA GLY A 255 -6.59 28.18 11.01
C GLY A 255 -6.94 26.82 11.63
N THR A 256 -7.43 26.86 12.88
CA THR A 256 -7.91 25.67 13.63
C THR A 256 -9.21 26.02 14.33
N PRO A 257 -10.39 25.48 13.89
CA PRO A 257 -10.56 24.55 12.77
C PRO A 257 -10.19 25.15 11.41
N ALA A 258 -9.78 24.29 10.47
CA ALA A 258 -9.40 24.69 9.13
C ALA A 258 -10.60 25.35 8.39
N THR A 259 -10.35 26.46 7.73
CA THR A 259 -11.32 27.20 6.91
C THR A 259 -10.69 27.52 5.57
N LEU A 260 -11.47 27.41 4.48
CA LEU A 260 -11.02 27.79 3.16
C LEU A 260 -10.56 29.26 3.12
N THR A 261 -9.42 29.51 2.52
CA THR A 261 -8.85 30.87 2.35
C THR A 261 -9.37 31.56 1.10
N GLY A 262 -9.90 30.79 0.15
CA GLY A 262 -10.26 31.23 -1.19
C GLY A 262 -9.04 31.33 -2.12
N GLU A 263 -7.91 30.74 -1.73
CA GLU A 263 -6.67 30.60 -2.49
C GLU A 263 -6.41 29.13 -2.79
N GLU A 264 -5.51 28.82 -3.71
CA GLU A 264 -5.15 27.46 -4.12
C GLU A 264 -3.67 27.22 -3.86
N ASP A 265 -3.35 26.03 -3.35
CA ASP A 265 -2.00 25.50 -3.32
C ASP A 265 -1.76 24.70 -4.60
N THR A 266 -0.63 24.91 -5.25
CA THR A 266 -0.29 24.21 -6.49
C THR A 266 1.02 23.47 -6.37
N PHE A 267 1.06 22.23 -6.86
CA PHE A 267 2.22 21.36 -6.74
C PHE A 267 2.60 20.79 -8.10
N THR A 268 3.89 20.70 -8.37
CA THR A 268 4.44 20.05 -9.56
C THR A 268 5.50 19.06 -9.16
N ALA A 269 5.26 17.77 -9.39
CA ALA A 269 6.22 16.71 -9.12
C ALA A 269 6.81 16.15 -10.42
N LEU A 270 8.10 15.86 -10.39
CA LEU A 270 8.88 15.21 -11.44
C LEU A 270 9.51 13.96 -10.86
N ASN A 271 9.20 12.79 -11.42
CA ASN A 271 9.76 11.52 -10.99
C ASN A 271 10.44 10.80 -12.15
N ALA A 272 11.48 10.07 -11.85
CA ALA A 272 12.14 9.21 -12.82
C ALA A 272 12.78 8.00 -12.12
N TYR A 273 12.82 6.89 -12.85
CA TYR A 273 13.60 5.73 -12.44
C TYR A 273 14.43 5.16 -13.58
N TYR A 274 15.47 4.43 -13.20
CA TYR A 274 16.30 3.64 -14.12
C TYR A 274 16.70 2.30 -13.49
N THR A 275 16.44 1.19 -14.19
CA THR A 275 16.69 -0.19 -13.75
C THR A 275 17.75 -0.85 -14.63
N PRO A 276 19.04 -0.54 -14.44
CA PRO A 276 20.13 -1.11 -15.24
C PRO A 276 20.34 -2.59 -14.91
N GLU A 277 20.71 -3.37 -15.91
CA GLU A 277 21.04 -4.79 -15.70
C GLU A 277 22.29 -4.95 -14.82
N GLY A 278 22.17 -5.71 -13.72
CA GLY A 278 23.27 -6.06 -12.81
C GLY A 278 23.75 -4.91 -11.90
N LEU A 279 23.04 -3.81 -11.83
CA LEU A 279 23.28 -2.68 -10.94
C LEU A 279 21.99 -2.37 -10.16
N PRO A 280 22.05 -1.58 -9.08
CA PRO A 280 20.84 -1.17 -8.36
C PRO A 280 19.92 -0.36 -9.27
N SER A 281 18.63 -0.52 -9.07
CA SER A 281 17.62 0.39 -9.58
C SER A 281 17.74 1.74 -8.87
N ILE A 282 17.53 2.83 -9.59
CA ILE A 282 17.61 4.20 -9.07
C ILE A 282 16.26 4.85 -9.29
N SER A 283 15.68 5.44 -8.25
CA SER A 283 14.50 6.31 -8.33
C SER A 283 14.84 7.68 -7.80
N VAL A 284 14.33 8.71 -8.47
CA VAL A 284 14.50 10.12 -8.05
C VAL A 284 13.18 10.84 -8.19
N GLY A 285 12.93 11.78 -7.28
CA GLY A 285 11.76 12.64 -7.32
C GLY A 285 12.06 14.04 -6.78
N TYR A 286 11.32 15.00 -7.31
CA TYR A 286 11.37 16.38 -6.85
C TYR A 286 10.01 17.03 -7.06
N GLU A 287 9.49 17.63 -6.00
CA GLU A 287 8.23 18.37 -6.03
C GLU A 287 8.49 19.83 -5.65
N MET A 288 7.80 20.74 -6.34
CA MET A 288 7.73 22.16 -6.05
C MET A 288 6.28 22.54 -5.80
N GLY A 289 6.03 23.25 -4.71
CA GLY A 289 4.73 23.78 -4.35
C GLY A 289 4.74 25.30 -4.25
N ASP A 290 3.62 25.91 -4.65
CA ASP A 290 3.27 27.31 -4.39
C ASP A 290 2.07 27.28 -3.43
N ILE A 291 2.24 27.81 -2.22
CA ILE A 291 1.29 27.71 -1.12
C ILE A 291 0.54 29.02 -0.94
N GLY A 292 -0.71 29.08 -1.45
CA GLY A 292 -1.52 30.29 -1.45
C GLY A 292 -2.19 30.67 -0.13
N GLY A 293 -2.37 29.69 0.77
CA GLY A 293 -3.23 29.88 1.97
C GLY A 293 -2.48 30.17 3.26
N ALA A 294 -1.19 30.04 3.28
CA ALA A 294 -0.35 30.25 4.47
C ALA A 294 -0.05 31.74 4.72
N ASP A 295 0.66 32.01 5.78
CA ASP A 295 1.17 33.33 6.11
C ASP A 295 1.92 33.91 4.89
N ALA A 296 1.65 35.15 4.49
CA ALA A 296 2.26 35.85 3.34
C ALA A 296 3.81 35.92 3.33
N SER A 297 4.48 35.24 4.24
CA SER A 297 5.93 35.06 4.35
C SER A 297 6.42 33.69 3.88
N VAL A 298 5.51 32.79 3.45
CA VAL A 298 5.84 31.41 3.07
C VAL A 298 5.07 31.11 1.80
N ASP A 299 5.72 31.24 0.65
CA ASP A 299 5.09 31.08 -0.65
C ASP A 299 5.49 29.78 -1.36
N GLU A 300 6.65 29.20 -1.02
CA GLU A 300 7.20 28.03 -1.71
C GLU A 300 7.46 26.87 -0.75
N GLN A 301 7.23 25.66 -1.27
CA GLN A 301 7.49 24.39 -0.60
C GLN A 301 8.17 23.44 -1.56
N GLU A 302 9.06 22.60 -1.05
CA GLU A 302 9.70 21.58 -1.88
C GLU A 302 9.84 20.24 -1.17
N SER A 303 9.90 19.17 -1.98
CA SER A 303 10.21 17.82 -1.55
C SER A 303 11.23 17.21 -2.49
N PHE A 304 12.14 16.41 -1.96
CA PHE A 304 13.19 15.75 -2.72
C PHE A 304 13.37 14.30 -2.28
N PHE A 305 13.65 13.42 -3.24
CA PHE A 305 13.86 12.01 -2.99
C PHE A 305 14.92 11.43 -3.91
N VAL A 306 15.76 10.52 -3.39
CA VAL A 306 16.58 9.59 -4.14
C VAL A 306 16.64 8.25 -3.42
N GLY A 307 16.32 7.16 -4.14
CA GLY A 307 16.37 5.80 -3.63
C GLY A 307 17.11 4.85 -4.55
N LEU A 308 17.76 3.86 -3.95
CA LEU A 308 18.48 2.78 -4.62
C LEU A 308 17.95 1.45 -4.11
N THR A 309 17.64 0.52 -5.02
CA THR A 309 17.23 -0.85 -4.67
C THR A 309 18.13 -1.86 -5.34
N TRP A 310 18.72 -2.76 -4.57
CA TRP A 310 19.45 -3.93 -5.04
C TRP A 310 18.57 -5.15 -4.89
N ASP A 311 18.13 -5.71 -5.97
CA ASP A 311 17.46 -7.00 -6.02
C ASP A 311 18.44 -8.16 -5.87
N GLU A 312 17.92 -9.35 -5.53
CA GLU A 312 18.69 -10.59 -5.45
C GLU A 312 19.90 -10.55 -4.49
N ILE A 313 19.79 -9.78 -3.40
CA ILE A 313 20.78 -9.84 -2.32
C ILE A 313 20.44 -10.99 -1.37
N GLY A 314 21.03 -12.15 -1.64
CA GLY A 314 20.61 -13.41 -1.00
C GLY A 314 19.21 -13.79 -1.48
N PRO A 315 18.24 -14.05 -0.59
CA PRO A 315 16.86 -14.34 -0.97
C PRO A 315 15.98 -13.10 -1.16
N GLY A 316 16.48 -11.90 -0.84
CA GLY A 316 15.67 -10.69 -0.78
C GLY A 316 16.30 -9.49 -1.49
N SER A 317 15.85 -8.29 -1.13
CA SER A 317 16.31 -7.01 -1.68
C SER A 317 16.72 -6.03 -0.58
N ILE A 318 17.65 -5.14 -0.90
CA ILE A 318 18.09 -4.03 -0.04
C ILE A 318 17.66 -2.72 -0.69
N GLY A 319 17.05 -1.84 0.11
CA GLY A 319 16.81 -0.45 -0.27
C GLY A 319 17.58 0.51 0.61
N VAL A 320 18.04 1.60 0.01
CA VAL A 320 18.65 2.75 0.68
C VAL A 320 18.07 3.99 0.04
N ALA A 321 17.58 4.92 0.85
CA ALA A 321 17.09 6.20 0.35
C ALA A 321 17.47 7.36 1.26
N LEU A 322 17.37 8.53 0.67
CA LEU A 322 17.39 9.82 1.36
C LEU A 322 16.42 10.78 0.69
N GLY A 323 15.85 11.66 1.47
CA GLY A 323 14.96 12.71 0.98
C GLY A 323 14.48 13.60 2.10
N HIS A 324 13.73 14.61 1.74
CA HIS A 324 12.97 15.46 2.64
C HIS A 324 11.61 15.74 2.03
N SER A 325 10.63 16.04 2.83
CA SER A 325 9.28 16.38 2.38
C SER A 325 8.82 17.70 3.00
N ASN A 326 8.05 18.46 2.21
CA ASN A 326 7.36 19.66 2.67
C ASN A 326 8.28 20.74 3.29
N THR A 327 9.51 20.88 2.78
CA THR A 327 10.42 21.94 3.23
C THR A 327 9.92 23.29 2.73
N ILE A 328 9.71 24.21 3.66
CA ILE A 328 9.18 25.56 3.39
C ILE A 328 10.35 26.51 3.07
N GLU A 329 10.13 27.47 2.15
CA GLU A 329 11.12 28.48 1.80
C GLU A 329 11.71 29.19 3.04
N GLY A 330 13.04 29.22 3.10
CA GLY A 330 13.79 29.84 4.19
C GLY A 330 13.95 28.98 5.45
N SER A 331 13.46 27.75 5.43
CA SER A 331 13.75 26.72 6.42
C SER A 331 14.91 25.83 5.96
N ASP A 332 15.61 25.22 6.90
CA ASP A 332 16.59 24.18 6.60
C ASP A 332 15.86 22.88 6.22
N GLU A 333 16.43 22.12 5.29
CA GLU A 333 15.89 20.82 4.88
C GLU A 333 16.07 19.80 6.02
N GLU A 334 15.01 19.08 6.37
CA GLU A 334 15.03 17.96 7.33
C GLU A 334 15.18 16.65 6.57
N TYR A 335 16.40 16.20 6.36
CA TYR A 335 16.63 14.95 5.63
C TYR A 335 16.29 13.73 6.45
N MET A 336 15.66 12.76 5.79
CA MET A 336 15.53 11.41 6.29
C MET A 336 16.40 10.47 5.47
N TYR A 337 17.03 9.55 6.16
CA TYR A 337 17.89 8.50 5.60
C TYR A 337 17.32 7.16 6.04
N GLU A 338 17.13 6.21 5.12
CA GLU A 338 16.69 4.88 5.46
C GLU A 338 17.52 3.79 4.82
N LEU A 339 17.58 2.65 5.51
CA LEU A 339 18.12 1.38 5.03
C LEU A 339 17.18 0.27 5.45
N TYR A 340 16.67 -0.50 4.50
CA TYR A 340 15.86 -1.68 4.79
C TYR A 340 16.34 -2.92 4.02
N TYR A 341 15.90 -4.08 4.48
CA TYR A 341 16.07 -5.34 3.80
C TYR A 341 14.76 -6.12 3.77
N ASP A 342 14.23 -6.40 2.59
CA ASP A 342 13.08 -7.26 2.44
C ASP A 342 13.51 -8.72 2.38
N TYR A 343 13.17 -9.49 3.40
CA TYR A 343 13.42 -10.91 3.47
C TYR A 343 12.13 -11.71 3.22
N PRO A 344 11.92 -12.28 2.02
CA PRO A 344 10.79 -13.16 1.76
C PRO A 344 11.01 -14.50 2.47
N VAL A 345 10.14 -14.80 3.44
CA VAL A 345 10.13 -16.10 4.13
C VAL A 345 9.47 -17.15 3.22
N ASN A 346 8.42 -16.76 2.56
CA ASN A 346 7.69 -17.50 1.52
C ASN A 346 6.82 -16.53 0.70
N ASP A 347 6.03 -17.05 -0.24
CA ASP A 347 5.21 -16.25 -1.16
C ASP A 347 4.16 -15.34 -0.48
N GLY A 348 3.83 -15.60 0.77
CA GLY A 348 2.83 -14.82 1.52
C GLY A 348 3.38 -14.15 2.77
N VAL A 349 4.71 -14.24 3.06
CA VAL A 349 5.29 -13.68 4.29
C VAL A 349 6.63 -13.01 4.00
N THR A 350 6.73 -11.73 4.32
CA THR A 350 7.98 -10.94 4.23
C THR A 350 8.31 -10.33 5.59
N ILE A 351 9.60 -10.31 5.95
CA ILE A 351 10.12 -9.63 7.13
C ILE A 351 11.03 -8.51 6.65
N THR A 352 10.73 -7.28 7.06
CA THR A 352 11.44 -6.06 6.66
C THR A 352 12.03 -5.37 7.88
N PRO A 353 13.29 -5.64 8.27
CA PRO A 353 14.04 -4.77 9.16
C PRO A 353 14.35 -3.44 8.49
N LEU A 354 14.16 -2.34 9.24
CA LEU A 354 14.40 -0.96 8.85
C LEU A 354 15.26 -0.27 9.90
N VAL A 355 16.20 0.54 9.45
CA VAL A 355 16.90 1.55 10.25
C VAL A 355 16.76 2.89 9.53
N PHE A 356 16.37 3.92 10.26
CA PHE A 356 16.28 5.25 9.72
C PHE A 356 16.86 6.32 10.68
N VAL A 357 17.23 7.45 10.11
CA VAL A 357 17.58 8.69 10.82
C VAL A 357 16.81 9.82 10.17
N LYS A 358 16.05 10.57 10.96
CA LYS A 358 15.31 11.76 10.53
C LYS A 358 15.85 12.99 11.26
N GLU A 359 16.36 13.93 10.50
CA GLU A 359 16.84 15.21 11.02
C GLU A 359 15.68 16.04 11.56
N VAL A 360 15.96 16.86 12.57
CA VAL A 360 14.97 17.78 13.17
C VAL A 360 15.43 19.20 12.97
N HIS A 361 14.52 20.05 12.54
CA HIS A 361 14.80 21.44 12.23
C HIS A 361 15.39 22.21 13.43
N THR A 362 16.45 22.99 13.19
CA THR A 362 17.19 23.75 14.21
C THR A 362 16.29 24.65 15.06
N SER A 363 15.21 25.21 14.49
CA SER A 363 14.27 26.05 15.25
C SER A 363 13.45 25.24 16.27
N VAL A 364 13.15 24.00 15.97
CA VAL A 364 12.46 23.05 16.89
C VAL A 364 13.47 22.59 17.95
N HIS A 365 14.67 22.23 17.55
CA HIS A 365 15.77 21.89 18.45
C HIS A 365 16.04 23.00 19.47
N ASP A 366 16.22 24.25 19.01
CA ASP A 366 16.49 25.40 19.86
C ASP A 366 15.34 25.75 20.81
N ALA A 367 14.08 25.50 20.39
CA ALA A 367 12.89 25.80 21.18
C ALA A 367 12.55 24.73 22.22
N VAL A 368 12.77 23.45 21.91
CA VAL A 368 12.34 22.31 22.74
C VAL A 368 13.47 21.36 23.11
N GLY A 369 14.68 21.56 22.54
CA GLY A 369 15.84 20.70 22.78
C GLY A 369 15.68 19.32 22.14
N GLN A 370 14.88 19.20 21.07
CA GLN A 370 14.72 17.96 20.32
C GLN A 370 15.85 17.85 19.31
N ASP A 371 16.48 16.70 19.24
CA ASP A 371 17.55 16.34 18.31
C ASP A 371 17.03 15.35 17.25
N ASP A 372 17.90 14.86 16.37
CA ASP A 372 17.56 13.88 15.34
C ASP A 372 16.88 12.64 15.91
N THR A 373 15.96 12.08 15.16
CA THR A 373 15.29 10.83 15.52
C THR A 373 15.93 9.65 14.81
N THR A 374 16.40 8.67 15.57
CA THR A 374 16.88 7.38 15.03
C THR A 374 15.87 6.29 15.33
N GLY A 375 15.48 5.50 14.32
CA GLY A 375 14.56 4.37 14.47
C GLY A 375 15.18 3.04 14.04
N VAL A 376 14.89 1.98 14.81
CA VAL A 376 15.18 0.60 14.45
C VAL A 376 13.88 -0.20 14.55
N MET A 377 13.42 -0.73 13.46
CA MET A 377 12.08 -1.28 13.35
C MET A 377 12.09 -2.57 12.51
N VAL A 378 11.09 -3.42 12.73
CA VAL A 378 10.85 -4.63 11.93
C VAL A 378 9.36 -4.70 11.61
N LYS A 379 9.04 -4.75 10.33
CA LYS A 379 7.71 -5.05 9.81
C LYS A 379 7.65 -6.52 9.40
N THR A 380 6.60 -7.23 9.77
CA THR A 380 6.31 -8.57 9.24
C THR A 380 4.99 -8.51 8.52
N SER A 381 5.02 -8.70 7.22
CA SER A 381 3.86 -8.60 6.32
C SER A 381 3.37 -9.98 5.93
N PHE A 382 2.06 -10.16 5.96
CA PHE A 382 1.33 -11.33 5.50
C PHE A 382 0.36 -10.92 4.40
N SER A 383 0.35 -11.67 3.28
CA SER A 383 -0.58 -11.44 2.16
C SER A 383 -1.08 -12.76 1.60
N PHE A 384 -2.41 -12.89 1.34
CA PHE A 384 -3.04 -14.10 0.81
C PHE A 384 -4.44 -13.83 0.21
#